data_7f68510140cdb57531c530b4e16659ae
#
_entry.id   7f68510140cdb57531c530b4e16659ae
#
_cell.length_a   1.000
_cell.length_b   1.000
_cell.length_c   1.000
_cell.angle_alpha   90.00
_cell.angle_beta   90.00
_cell.angle_gamma   90.00
#
_symmetry.space_group_name_H-M   'P 1'
#
loop_
_entity.id
_entity.type
_entity.pdbx_description
1 polymer ?
#
loop_
_entity_poly.entity_id
_entity_poly.type
_entity_poly.pdbx_seq_one_letter_code
_entity_poly.pdbx_strand_id
1 'polypeptide(L)'
;MHRREQAFYMAIVIGLSYRVRERSCLMAKNYHSYFAEAVAHVRDEGRYRIFRDIRRTKGNFPKATWFREGLEEKEITVWCSNDYLGMGQMECIVEAVKSAVDRAGTGSGGTRNISGTTRYHVQLETELATLHKKDAALVLTSGYVANEATLGVMSKIMPGLVIFSDEKNHASMISGIQRARCEKKIFAHNDLADLEDKLKSVPLDTPKLIAFESVYSMDADIAPIKEICDLADKYNALTYIDEVHAVGMYGAQGGGVTEERGLTDRIDIIQGTLAKAYGMIGGYVAADSIIIDAIRSMASGFIFTTSIPPSTAAG
;
A
#
# COMPACT_ATOMS: atom_id res chain seq x y z
N MET A 1 44.35 4.70 -11.71
CA MET A 1 43.12 5.44 -11.33
C MET A 1 42.19 4.70 -10.35
N HIS A 2 42.42 3.44 -10.03
CA HIS A 2 41.51 2.60 -9.21
C HIS A 2 41.71 2.65 -7.68
N ARG A 3 42.75 3.28 -7.17
CA ARG A 3 43.03 3.34 -5.71
C ARG A 3 42.50 4.57 -4.97
N ARG A 4 42.10 5.62 -5.70
CA ARG A 4 41.57 6.86 -5.07
C ARG A 4 40.07 6.85 -4.86
N GLU A 5 39.32 6.08 -5.64
CA GLU A 5 37.86 5.98 -5.49
C GLU A 5 37.45 5.09 -4.32
N GLN A 6 38.19 4.03 -4.02
CA GLN A 6 37.93 3.21 -2.83
C GLN A 6 38.19 3.94 -1.51
N ALA A 7 39.12 4.89 -1.49
CA ALA A 7 39.41 5.70 -0.30
C ALA A 7 38.31 6.72 0.00
N PHE A 8 37.59 7.19 -1.03
CA PHE A 8 36.50 8.16 -0.85
C PHE A 8 35.22 7.49 -0.30
N TYR A 9 34.92 6.26 -0.72
CA TYR A 9 33.80 5.47 -0.17
C TYR A 9 34.06 5.01 1.27
N MET A 10 35.29 4.64 1.61
CA MET A 10 35.66 4.28 2.99
C MET A 10 35.64 5.48 3.95
N ALA A 11 35.92 6.69 3.48
CA ALA A 11 35.86 7.88 4.31
C ALA A 11 34.43 8.30 4.68
N ILE A 12 33.45 8.01 3.81
CA ILE A 12 32.02 8.26 4.10
C ILE A 12 31.45 7.23 5.08
N VAL A 13 31.92 5.98 5.04
CA VAL A 13 31.42 4.92 5.93
C VAL A 13 32.10 4.97 7.31
N ILE A 14 33.35 5.46 7.41
CA ILE A 14 34.09 5.51 8.69
C ILE A 14 33.91 6.87 9.40
N GLY A 15 33.47 7.93 8.71
CA GLY A 15 33.24 9.26 9.27
C GLY A 15 31.98 9.42 10.12
N LEU A 16 31.12 8.43 10.20
CA LEU A 16 29.96 8.38 11.10
C LEU A 16 30.28 7.61 12.39
N SER A 17 31.45 7.87 13.00
CA SER A 17 31.56 7.64 14.44
C SER A 17 30.66 8.69 15.11
N TYR A 18 29.53 8.23 15.61
CA TYR A 18 28.63 8.98 16.45
C TYR A 18 29.44 9.59 17.62
N ARG A 19 29.92 10.83 17.45
CA ARG A 19 30.15 11.66 18.60
C ARG A 19 28.77 11.98 19.16
N VAL A 20 28.32 11.20 20.11
CA VAL A 20 27.28 11.61 21.05
C VAL A 20 27.83 12.88 21.70
N ARG A 21 27.47 14.05 21.18
CA ARG A 21 27.65 15.28 21.90
C ARG A 21 26.79 15.14 23.14
N GLU A 22 27.42 15.01 24.32
CA GLU A 22 26.78 15.31 25.57
C GLU A 22 26.26 16.76 25.53
N ARG A 23 25.07 16.93 25.06
CA ARG A 23 24.29 18.14 25.26
C ARG A 23 23.77 18.02 26.69
N SER A 24 24.49 18.62 27.64
CA SER A 24 23.97 18.94 28.96
C SER A 24 22.83 19.96 28.81
N CYS A 25 21.63 19.46 28.51
CA CYS A 25 20.42 20.26 28.61
C CYS A 25 19.41 19.49 29.43
N LEU A 26 19.09 19.98 30.59
CA LEU A 26 18.13 19.45 31.58
C LEU A 26 16.75 19.18 30.94
N MET A 27 16.39 19.81 29.80
CA MET A 27 15.19 19.54 29.04
C MET A 27 15.28 18.27 28.17
N ALA A 28 16.45 17.93 27.63
CA ALA A 28 16.62 16.76 26.75
C ALA A 28 16.43 15.43 27.51
N LYS A 29 16.68 15.38 28.81
CA LYS A 29 16.45 14.20 29.64
C LYS A 29 14.97 13.86 29.81
N ASN A 30 14.10 14.86 29.81
CA ASN A 30 12.66 14.63 29.97
C ASN A 30 12.00 14.03 28.71
N TYR A 31 12.38 14.47 27.55
CA TYR A 31 11.83 13.87 26.31
C TYR A 31 12.32 12.44 26.08
N HIS A 32 13.56 12.12 26.42
CA HIS A 32 14.09 10.77 26.28
C HIS A 32 13.28 9.74 27.11
N SER A 33 12.79 10.11 28.27
CA SER A 33 11.99 9.20 29.11
C SER A 33 10.67 8.81 28.44
N TYR A 34 9.98 9.74 27.76
CA TYR A 34 8.75 9.43 27.04
C TYR A 34 8.96 8.35 25.94
N PHE A 35 10.05 8.47 25.17
CA PHE A 35 10.38 7.47 24.16
C PHE A 35 10.77 6.12 24.79
N ALA A 36 11.54 6.14 25.88
CA ALA A 36 11.95 4.93 26.58
C ALA A 36 10.74 4.19 27.17
N GLU A 37 9.83 4.92 27.81
CA GLU A 37 8.58 4.38 28.37
C GLU A 37 7.68 3.80 27.26
N ALA A 38 7.52 4.51 26.15
CA ALA A 38 6.74 4.00 25.00
C ALA A 38 7.31 2.69 24.44
N VAL A 39 8.65 2.59 24.32
CA VAL A 39 9.30 1.35 23.87
C VAL A 39 9.16 0.24 24.91
N ALA A 40 9.30 0.55 26.22
CA ALA A 40 9.11 -0.41 27.30
C ALA A 40 7.67 -0.97 27.25
N HIS A 41 6.66 -0.11 27.14
CA HIS A 41 5.27 -0.52 27.02
C HIS A 41 5.02 -1.50 25.86
N VAL A 42 5.57 -1.21 24.65
CA VAL A 42 5.48 -2.13 23.50
C VAL A 42 6.17 -3.46 23.78
N ARG A 43 7.24 -3.50 24.57
CA ARG A 43 7.92 -4.73 25.00
C ARG A 43 7.10 -5.52 26.00
N ASP A 44 6.52 -4.85 26.97
CA ASP A 44 5.69 -5.45 28.03
C ASP A 44 4.42 -6.10 27.43
N GLU A 45 3.86 -5.49 26.36
CA GLU A 45 2.75 -6.06 25.60
C GLU A 45 3.17 -7.19 24.64
N GLY A 46 4.45 -7.55 24.57
CA GLY A 46 4.95 -8.57 23.64
C GLY A 46 4.92 -8.17 22.15
N ARG A 47 4.66 -6.90 21.84
CA ARG A 47 4.56 -6.37 20.47
C ARG A 47 5.89 -5.87 19.88
N TYR A 48 6.98 -5.87 20.68
CA TYR A 48 8.28 -5.40 20.22
C TYR A 48 8.85 -6.32 19.13
N ARG A 49 9.17 -5.75 17.98
CA ARG A 49 9.68 -6.47 16.82
C ARG A 49 11.17 -6.23 16.65
N ILE A 50 11.92 -7.31 16.46
CA ILE A 50 13.35 -7.27 16.13
C ILE A 50 13.51 -7.48 14.63
N PHE A 51 14.08 -6.49 13.94
CA PHE A 51 14.42 -6.61 12.52
C PHE A 51 15.66 -7.49 12.37
N ARG A 52 15.56 -8.49 11.48
CA ARG A 52 16.65 -9.39 11.16
C ARG A 52 17.37 -8.90 9.91
N ASP A 53 18.69 -8.80 9.97
CA ASP A 53 19.52 -8.53 8.79
C ASP A 53 19.65 -9.84 7.99
N ILE A 54 18.95 -9.91 6.86
CA ILE A 54 18.91 -11.11 6.01
C ILE A 54 19.28 -10.77 4.57
N ARG A 55 20.01 -11.65 3.92
CA ARG A 55 20.23 -11.64 2.47
C ARG A 55 19.42 -12.76 1.83
N ARG A 56 18.43 -12.38 1.03
CA ARG A 56 17.72 -13.29 0.13
C ARG A 56 18.50 -13.41 -1.18
N THR A 57 18.73 -14.62 -1.64
CA THR A 57 19.46 -14.87 -2.89
C THR A 57 18.47 -15.36 -3.94
N LYS A 58 18.42 -14.69 -5.11
CA LYS A 58 17.61 -15.13 -6.24
C LYS A 58 17.89 -16.60 -6.58
N GLY A 59 16.84 -17.36 -6.81
CA GLY A 59 16.90 -18.79 -7.11
C GLY A 59 17.10 -19.71 -5.90
N ASN A 60 17.25 -19.16 -4.69
CA ASN A 60 17.38 -19.94 -3.45
C ASN A 60 16.25 -19.72 -2.44
N PHE A 61 15.25 -18.94 -2.83
CA PHE A 61 14.09 -18.69 -1.97
C PHE A 61 13.27 -19.98 -1.74
N PRO A 62 12.75 -20.26 -0.52
CA PRO A 62 12.62 -19.40 0.66
C PRO A 62 13.84 -19.33 1.59
N LYS A 63 14.98 -19.87 1.23
CA LYS A 63 16.20 -19.79 2.03
C LYS A 63 16.80 -18.39 1.98
N ALA A 64 17.40 -17.97 3.10
CA ALA A 64 18.10 -16.71 3.24
C ALA A 64 19.28 -16.87 4.20
N THR A 65 20.26 -15.98 4.10
CA THR A 65 21.36 -15.88 5.06
C THR A 65 21.01 -14.83 6.10
N TRP A 66 21.03 -15.20 7.37
CA TRP A 66 20.86 -14.27 8.50
C TRP A 66 22.23 -13.83 9.00
N PHE A 67 22.48 -12.52 8.96
CA PHE A 67 23.66 -11.89 9.53
C PHE A 67 23.42 -11.55 11.00
N ARG A 68 24.40 -11.91 11.84
CA ARG A 68 24.35 -11.71 13.28
C ARG A 68 25.64 -11.07 13.74
N GLU A 69 25.56 -9.93 14.38
CA GLU A 69 26.75 -9.23 14.87
C GLU A 69 27.59 -10.13 15.79
N GLY A 70 28.86 -10.26 15.47
CA GLY A 70 29.83 -11.07 16.24
C GLY A 70 29.62 -12.59 16.21
N LEU A 71 28.74 -13.10 15.32
CA LEU A 71 28.48 -14.53 15.15
C LEU A 71 28.62 -14.94 13.69
N GLU A 72 28.77 -16.25 13.46
CA GLU A 72 28.75 -16.80 12.10
C GLU A 72 27.40 -16.58 11.41
N GLU A 73 27.45 -16.38 10.09
CA GLU A 73 26.28 -16.34 9.23
C GLU A 73 25.47 -17.65 9.38
N LYS A 74 24.14 -17.54 9.36
CA LYS A 74 23.26 -18.70 9.51
C LYS A 74 22.26 -18.77 8.35
N GLU A 75 22.19 -19.94 7.70
CA GLU A 75 21.08 -20.21 6.77
C GLU A 75 19.76 -20.34 7.57
N ILE A 76 18.73 -19.69 7.07
CA ILE A 76 17.36 -19.73 7.61
C ILE A 76 16.36 -19.95 6.49
N THR A 77 15.17 -20.42 6.84
CA THR A 77 14.02 -20.47 5.95
C THR A 77 13.04 -19.33 6.30
N VAL A 78 12.70 -18.52 5.30
CA VAL A 78 11.73 -17.42 5.44
C VAL A 78 10.33 -17.98 5.23
N TRP A 79 9.53 -17.98 6.30
CA TRP A 79 8.13 -18.43 6.29
C TRP A 79 7.12 -17.29 6.14
N CYS A 80 7.56 -16.03 6.33
CA CYS A 80 6.73 -14.83 6.29
C CYS A 80 7.14 -13.94 5.13
N SER A 81 6.57 -14.15 3.96
CA SER A 81 6.79 -13.30 2.78
C SER A 81 5.46 -12.87 2.19
N ASN A 82 5.39 -11.62 1.73
CA ASN A 82 4.26 -11.12 0.94
C ASN A 82 4.43 -11.35 -0.57
N ASP A 83 5.57 -11.85 -1.02
CA ASP A 83 5.78 -12.28 -2.41
C ASP A 83 5.15 -13.66 -2.59
N TYR A 84 3.82 -13.70 -2.70
CA TYR A 84 3.00 -14.92 -2.64
C TYR A 84 3.31 -15.91 -3.76
N LEU A 85 3.63 -15.40 -4.95
CA LEU A 85 3.88 -16.19 -6.15
C LEU A 85 5.37 -16.28 -6.50
N GLY A 86 6.26 -15.65 -5.70
CA GLY A 86 7.69 -15.60 -5.99
C GLY A 86 8.03 -14.74 -7.21
N MET A 87 7.12 -13.87 -7.62
CA MET A 87 7.27 -13.03 -8.82
C MET A 87 8.49 -12.12 -8.76
N GLY A 88 8.84 -11.62 -7.56
CA GLY A 88 10.01 -10.77 -7.38
C GLY A 88 11.36 -11.42 -7.74
N GLN A 89 11.39 -12.72 -8.04
CA GLN A 89 12.59 -13.46 -8.45
C GLN A 89 12.52 -13.98 -9.89
N MET A 90 11.39 -13.79 -10.59
CA MET A 90 11.24 -14.26 -11.97
C MET A 90 12.17 -13.53 -12.93
N GLU A 91 12.78 -14.29 -13.84
CA GLU A 91 13.75 -13.75 -14.80
C GLU A 91 13.17 -12.63 -15.65
N CYS A 92 11.95 -12.79 -16.15
CA CYS A 92 11.29 -11.77 -16.99
C CYS A 92 11.16 -10.41 -16.25
N ILE A 93 10.80 -10.44 -14.96
CA ILE A 93 10.68 -9.22 -14.14
C ILE A 93 12.06 -8.62 -13.89
N VAL A 94 13.02 -9.44 -13.50
CA VAL A 94 14.40 -8.99 -13.24
C VAL A 94 15.01 -8.34 -14.47
N GLU A 95 14.84 -8.93 -15.66
CA GLU A 95 15.34 -8.38 -16.92
C GLU A 95 14.59 -7.10 -17.35
N ALA A 96 13.27 -7.02 -17.13
CA ALA A 96 12.51 -5.78 -17.36
C ALA A 96 13.05 -4.64 -16.49
N VAL A 97 13.29 -4.89 -15.19
CA VAL A 97 13.87 -3.92 -14.26
C VAL A 97 15.26 -3.47 -14.71
N LYS A 98 16.16 -4.40 -15.06
CA LYS A 98 17.51 -4.09 -15.56
C LYS A 98 17.45 -3.23 -16.82
N SER A 99 16.66 -3.65 -17.80
CA SER A 99 16.50 -2.92 -19.05
C SER A 99 15.97 -1.50 -18.83
N ALA A 100 15.05 -1.31 -17.89
CA ALA A 100 14.55 0.01 -17.55
C ALA A 100 15.59 0.87 -16.83
N VAL A 101 16.42 0.27 -15.97
CA VAL A 101 17.56 0.98 -15.33
C VAL A 101 18.56 1.46 -16.39
N ASP A 102 18.90 0.59 -17.35
CA ASP A 102 19.83 0.94 -18.43
C ASP A 102 19.33 2.11 -19.30
N ARG A 103 18.01 2.20 -19.50
CA ARG A 103 17.38 3.22 -20.37
C ARG A 103 17.02 4.50 -19.64
N ALA A 104 16.53 4.41 -18.41
CA ALA A 104 15.93 5.52 -17.68
C ALA A 104 16.68 5.91 -16.39
N GLY A 105 17.72 5.16 -16.01
CA GLY A 105 18.39 5.33 -14.73
C GLY A 105 17.57 4.80 -13.54
N THR A 106 18.07 5.07 -12.33
CA THR A 106 17.52 4.48 -11.08
C THR A 106 16.47 5.35 -10.40
N GLY A 107 16.44 6.63 -10.68
CA GLY A 107 15.63 7.62 -9.97
C GLY A 107 14.33 7.96 -10.71
N SER A 108 13.32 8.38 -9.95
CA SER A 108 12.02 8.81 -10.49
C SER A 108 12.00 10.26 -11.00
N GLY A 109 13.01 11.07 -10.65
CA GLY A 109 13.10 12.47 -11.05
C GLY A 109 12.22 13.44 -10.24
N GLY A 110 11.28 12.96 -9.45
CA GLY A 110 10.42 13.79 -8.62
C GLY A 110 9.03 13.22 -8.39
N THR A 111 8.11 14.10 -8.00
CA THR A 111 6.67 13.72 -7.92
C THR A 111 6.10 13.56 -9.33
N ARG A 112 4.96 12.89 -9.44
CA ARG A 112 4.28 12.65 -10.73
C ARG A 112 4.01 13.95 -11.50
N ASN A 113 3.74 15.05 -10.79
CA ASN A 113 3.41 16.34 -11.39
C ASN A 113 4.61 17.16 -11.88
N ILE A 114 5.81 16.86 -11.39
CA ILE A 114 7.02 17.61 -11.78
C ILE A 114 7.72 16.92 -12.96
N SER A 115 8.32 15.76 -12.71
CA SER A 115 9.02 14.98 -13.75
C SER A 115 8.97 13.47 -13.50
N GLY A 116 8.26 13.05 -12.46
CA GLY A 116 8.15 11.66 -12.03
C GLY A 116 7.15 10.82 -12.82
N THR A 117 6.43 11.38 -13.80
CA THR A 117 5.60 10.62 -14.74
C THR A 117 6.43 10.21 -15.95
N THR A 118 6.64 8.93 -16.14
CA THR A 118 7.37 8.37 -17.28
C THR A 118 6.45 7.48 -18.12
N ARG A 119 6.92 7.09 -19.30
CA ARG A 119 6.22 6.14 -20.17
C ARG A 119 5.85 4.85 -19.46
N TYR A 120 6.71 4.34 -18.57
CA TYR A 120 6.46 3.13 -17.79
C TYR A 120 5.27 3.29 -16.83
N HIS A 121 5.14 4.44 -16.18
CA HIS A 121 3.98 4.73 -15.33
C HIS A 121 2.68 4.74 -16.13
N VAL A 122 2.68 5.41 -17.28
CA VAL A 122 1.49 5.50 -18.13
C VAL A 122 1.06 4.13 -18.66
N GLN A 123 2.02 3.31 -19.08
CA GLN A 123 1.75 1.94 -19.54
C GLN A 123 1.19 1.07 -18.40
N LEU A 124 1.82 1.10 -17.22
CA LEU A 124 1.35 0.37 -16.05
C LEU A 124 -0.08 0.77 -15.65
N GLU A 125 -0.38 2.08 -15.62
CA GLU A 125 -1.74 2.58 -15.32
C GLU A 125 -2.76 2.12 -16.37
N THR A 126 -2.38 2.05 -17.65
CA THR A 126 -3.24 1.53 -18.72
C THR A 126 -3.53 0.03 -18.54
N GLU A 127 -2.51 -0.76 -18.22
CA GLU A 127 -2.66 -2.20 -17.97
C GLU A 127 -3.53 -2.47 -16.73
N LEU A 128 -3.32 -1.72 -15.64
CA LEU A 128 -4.12 -1.85 -14.43
C LEU A 128 -5.58 -1.44 -14.64
N ALA A 129 -5.85 -0.40 -15.41
CA ALA A 129 -7.20 -0.01 -15.79
C ALA A 129 -7.88 -1.11 -16.61
N THR A 130 -7.16 -1.68 -17.57
CA THR A 130 -7.62 -2.79 -18.41
C THR A 130 -7.93 -4.04 -17.57
N LEU A 131 -7.02 -4.41 -16.65
CA LEU A 131 -7.19 -5.55 -15.73
C LEU A 131 -8.50 -5.46 -14.96
N HIS A 132 -8.82 -4.28 -14.47
CA HIS A 132 -10.02 -4.04 -13.65
C HIS A 132 -11.23 -3.56 -14.47
N LYS A 133 -11.14 -3.53 -15.80
CA LYS A 133 -12.21 -3.03 -16.68
C LYS A 133 -12.72 -1.63 -16.24
N LYS A 134 -11.79 -0.77 -15.84
CA LYS A 134 -12.06 0.61 -15.45
C LYS A 134 -11.49 1.58 -16.49
N ASP A 135 -11.98 2.81 -16.50
CA ASP A 135 -11.54 3.82 -17.47
C ASP A 135 -10.10 4.26 -17.23
N ALA A 136 -9.68 4.30 -15.97
CA ALA A 136 -8.36 4.77 -15.58
C ALA A 136 -7.85 4.09 -14.30
N ALA A 137 -6.53 4.13 -14.12
CA ALA A 137 -5.88 3.80 -12.87
C ALA A 137 -4.83 4.84 -12.50
N LEU A 138 -4.48 4.90 -11.23
CA LEU A 138 -3.47 5.78 -10.67
C LEU A 138 -2.51 4.98 -9.80
N VAL A 139 -1.22 5.02 -10.14
CA VAL A 139 -0.17 4.33 -9.38
C VAL A 139 0.40 5.25 -8.30
N LEU A 140 0.47 4.72 -7.08
CA LEU A 140 1.02 5.35 -5.88
C LEU A 140 2.20 4.52 -5.35
N THR A 141 2.92 5.05 -4.36
CA THR A 141 4.17 4.45 -3.86
C THR A 141 3.99 3.15 -3.08
N SER A 142 2.81 2.88 -2.55
CA SER A 142 2.45 1.63 -1.87
C SER A 142 0.94 1.47 -1.78
N GLY A 143 0.46 0.24 -1.49
CA GLY A 143 -0.95 0.00 -1.17
C GLY A 143 -1.42 0.80 0.05
N TYR A 144 -0.54 0.98 1.05
CA TYR A 144 -0.84 1.83 2.21
C TYR A 144 -1.16 3.26 1.79
N VAL A 145 -0.27 3.88 0.99
CA VAL A 145 -0.46 5.26 0.49
C VAL A 145 -1.67 5.35 -0.44
N ALA A 146 -1.95 4.31 -1.23
CA ALA A 146 -3.12 4.27 -2.10
C ALA A 146 -4.43 4.37 -1.29
N ASN A 147 -4.58 3.57 -0.22
CA ASN A 147 -5.72 3.67 0.69
C ASN A 147 -5.78 5.02 1.40
N GLU A 148 -4.68 5.42 2.04
CA GLU A 148 -4.65 6.64 2.85
C GLU A 148 -4.93 7.90 2.03
N ALA A 149 -4.31 8.02 0.85
CA ALA A 149 -4.47 9.19 -0.02
C ALA A 149 -5.87 9.25 -0.63
N THR A 150 -6.39 8.12 -1.10
CA THR A 150 -7.71 8.05 -1.75
C THR A 150 -8.82 8.29 -0.75
N LEU A 151 -8.92 7.49 0.31
CA LEU A 151 -9.96 7.66 1.32
C LEU A 151 -9.87 9.01 2.03
N GLY A 152 -8.63 9.47 2.30
CA GLY A 152 -8.39 10.74 2.99
C GLY A 152 -8.82 11.99 2.22
N VAL A 153 -9.03 11.91 0.91
CA VAL A 153 -9.46 13.06 0.09
C VAL A 153 -10.97 13.05 -0.19
N MET A 154 -11.66 11.92 0.02
CA MET A 154 -13.06 11.74 -0.38
C MET A 154 -14.01 12.79 0.19
N SER A 155 -13.85 13.19 1.45
CA SER A 155 -14.71 14.22 2.06
C SER A 155 -14.53 15.62 1.49
N LYS A 156 -13.36 15.89 0.89
CA LYS A 156 -13.12 17.16 0.17
C LYS A 156 -13.78 17.14 -1.21
N ILE A 157 -13.84 15.96 -1.83
CA ILE A 157 -14.51 15.74 -3.12
C ILE A 157 -16.02 15.72 -2.93
N MET A 158 -16.51 15.08 -1.86
CA MET A 158 -17.93 14.92 -1.55
C MET A 158 -18.25 15.55 -0.18
N PRO A 159 -18.60 16.84 -0.11
CA PRO A 159 -18.98 17.47 1.15
C PRO A 159 -20.20 16.79 1.78
N GLY A 160 -20.13 16.54 3.08
CA GLY A 160 -21.18 15.82 3.82
C GLY A 160 -21.08 14.29 3.73
N LEU A 161 -20.01 13.75 3.16
CA LEU A 161 -19.78 12.29 3.04
C LEU A 161 -19.85 11.58 4.39
N VAL A 162 -20.54 10.43 4.41
CA VAL A 162 -20.49 9.43 5.48
C VAL A 162 -19.80 8.17 4.96
N ILE A 163 -18.76 7.73 5.67
CA ILE A 163 -18.02 6.49 5.31
C ILE A 163 -18.48 5.34 6.20
N PHE A 164 -18.94 4.26 5.59
CA PHE A 164 -19.27 3.00 6.25
C PHE A 164 -18.07 2.07 6.10
N SER A 165 -17.45 1.69 7.20
CA SER A 165 -16.20 0.90 7.22
C SER A 165 -16.42 -0.40 7.95
N ASP A 166 -15.99 -1.51 7.34
CA ASP A 166 -15.88 -2.78 8.06
C ASP A 166 -14.90 -2.63 9.24
N GLU A 167 -15.22 -3.25 10.38
CA GLU A 167 -14.41 -3.12 11.61
C GLU A 167 -13.02 -3.75 11.48
N LYS A 168 -12.83 -4.70 10.55
CA LYS A 168 -11.55 -5.38 10.32
C LYS A 168 -10.75 -4.80 9.15
N ASN A 169 -11.16 -3.70 8.58
CA ASN A 169 -10.42 -3.03 7.52
C ASN A 169 -8.96 -2.77 7.93
N HIS A 170 -8.06 -2.91 6.97
CA HIS A 170 -6.62 -2.69 7.15
C HIS A 170 -6.30 -1.29 7.71
N ALA A 171 -5.23 -1.20 8.50
CA ALA A 171 -4.78 0.05 9.13
C ALA A 171 -4.62 1.22 8.16
N SER A 172 -4.28 0.99 6.90
CA SER A 172 -4.18 2.04 5.87
C SER A 172 -5.54 2.64 5.50
N MET A 173 -6.59 1.80 5.44
CA MET A 173 -7.96 2.26 5.21
C MET A 173 -8.44 3.07 6.41
N ILE A 174 -8.20 2.57 7.63
CA ILE A 174 -8.53 3.27 8.89
C ILE A 174 -7.83 4.64 8.93
N SER A 175 -6.54 4.71 8.56
CA SER A 175 -5.77 5.96 8.50
C SER A 175 -6.39 6.95 7.49
N GLY A 176 -6.73 6.47 6.30
CA GLY A 176 -7.38 7.28 5.27
C GLY A 176 -8.75 7.83 5.72
N ILE A 177 -9.57 6.97 6.32
CA ILE A 177 -10.89 7.35 6.85
C ILE A 177 -10.77 8.39 7.98
N GLN A 178 -9.80 8.21 8.88
CA GLN A 178 -9.52 9.20 9.93
C GLN A 178 -9.07 10.55 9.34
N ARG A 179 -8.23 10.51 8.30
CA ARG A 179 -7.73 11.69 7.59
C ARG A 179 -8.83 12.43 6.82
N ALA A 180 -9.86 11.73 6.36
CA ALA A 180 -11.01 12.33 5.70
C ALA A 180 -11.77 13.31 6.61
N ARG A 181 -11.75 13.14 7.93
CA ARG A 181 -12.42 14.00 8.92
C ARG A 181 -13.91 14.19 8.65
N CYS A 182 -14.57 13.17 8.12
CA CYS A 182 -16.02 13.12 7.94
C CYS A 182 -16.66 12.14 8.93
N GLU A 183 -17.99 12.09 8.95
CA GLU A 183 -18.72 11.08 9.70
C GLU A 183 -18.34 9.69 9.22
N LYS A 184 -18.16 8.76 10.15
CA LYS A 184 -17.89 7.36 9.86
C LYS A 184 -18.75 6.46 10.72
N LYS A 185 -19.24 5.40 10.12
CA LYS A 185 -20.01 4.34 10.79
C LYS A 185 -19.27 3.02 10.60
N ILE A 186 -18.78 2.46 11.69
CA ILE A 186 -18.09 1.17 11.67
C ILE A 186 -19.15 0.07 11.78
N PHE A 187 -19.23 -0.83 10.82
CA PHE A 187 -20.12 -1.99 10.88
C PHE A 187 -19.37 -3.26 11.28
N ALA A 188 -20.07 -4.17 11.94
CA ALA A 188 -19.52 -5.44 12.37
C ALA A 188 -19.05 -6.26 11.16
N HIS A 189 -17.96 -6.99 11.33
CA HIS A 189 -17.27 -7.67 10.24
C HIS A 189 -18.18 -8.58 9.42
N ASN A 190 -18.28 -8.28 8.13
CA ASN A 190 -19.12 -9.00 7.16
C ASN A 190 -20.61 -9.08 7.54
N ASP A 191 -21.08 -8.26 8.49
CA ASP A 191 -22.48 -8.24 8.94
C ASP A 191 -23.32 -7.29 8.08
N LEU A 192 -24.07 -7.88 7.14
CA LEU A 192 -24.93 -7.15 6.23
C LEU A 192 -26.13 -6.50 6.93
N ALA A 193 -26.63 -7.10 8.02
CA ALA A 193 -27.75 -6.52 8.76
C ALA A 193 -27.30 -5.25 9.50
N ASP A 194 -26.16 -5.28 10.16
CA ASP A 194 -25.58 -4.12 10.83
C ASP A 194 -25.19 -3.02 9.83
N LEU A 195 -24.63 -3.39 8.66
CA LEU A 195 -24.36 -2.43 7.57
C LEU A 195 -25.66 -1.78 7.09
N GLU A 196 -26.71 -2.56 6.84
CA GLU A 196 -27.99 -2.03 6.36
C GLU A 196 -28.63 -1.11 7.38
N ASP A 197 -28.63 -1.45 8.66
CA ASP A 197 -29.20 -0.62 9.72
C ASP A 197 -28.46 0.72 9.86
N LYS A 198 -27.13 0.72 9.65
CA LYS A 198 -26.35 1.94 9.61
C LYS A 198 -26.65 2.79 8.35
N LEU A 199 -26.82 2.16 7.19
CA LEU A 199 -27.19 2.84 5.95
C LEU A 199 -28.57 3.50 6.06
N LYS A 200 -29.55 2.82 6.66
CA LYS A 200 -30.91 3.35 6.94
C LYS A 200 -30.88 4.60 7.83
N SER A 201 -29.89 4.71 8.71
CA SER A 201 -29.76 5.84 9.64
C SER A 201 -29.29 7.15 8.99
N VAL A 202 -28.98 7.13 7.68
CA VAL A 202 -28.46 8.29 6.93
C VAL A 202 -29.43 8.59 5.78
N PRO A 203 -29.83 9.87 5.57
CA PRO A 203 -30.71 10.26 4.48
C PRO A 203 -30.22 9.77 3.11
N LEU A 204 -31.13 9.43 2.20
CA LEU A 204 -30.80 8.82 0.92
C LEU A 204 -29.96 9.75 0.02
N ASP A 205 -30.15 11.05 0.12
CA ASP A 205 -29.45 12.11 -0.63
C ASP A 205 -28.07 12.47 -0.06
N THR A 206 -27.74 11.98 1.14
CA THR A 206 -26.40 12.17 1.73
C THR A 206 -25.37 11.32 0.97
N PRO A 207 -24.22 11.88 0.56
CA PRO A 207 -23.14 11.10 -0.04
C PRO A 207 -22.63 9.99 0.90
N LYS A 208 -22.52 8.78 0.40
CA LYS A 208 -22.10 7.59 1.17
C LYS A 208 -20.99 6.84 0.45
N LEU A 209 -20.09 6.26 1.21
CA LEU A 209 -19.05 5.35 0.71
C LEU A 209 -19.00 4.14 1.61
N ILE A 210 -19.10 2.92 1.05
CA ILE A 210 -18.89 1.67 1.76
C ILE A 210 -17.47 1.20 1.45
N ALA A 211 -16.62 1.08 2.48
CA ALA A 211 -15.22 0.68 2.38
C ALA A 211 -15.00 -0.68 3.06
N PHE A 212 -14.46 -1.64 2.31
CA PHE A 212 -14.25 -3.02 2.77
C PHE A 212 -13.12 -3.70 1.99
N GLU A 213 -12.60 -4.83 2.50
CA GLU A 213 -11.61 -5.69 1.80
C GLU A 213 -12.32 -6.85 1.10
N SER A 214 -11.76 -7.33 0.00
CA SER A 214 -12.26 -8.54 -0.65
C SER A 214 -11.84 -9.80 0.08
N VAL A 215 -10.55 -9.89 0.43
CA VAL A 215 -9.93 -10.93 1.25
C VAL A 215 -9.26 -10.26 2.44
N TYR A 216 -9.73 -10.54 3.63
CA TYR A 216 -9.18 -9.93 4.85
C TYR A 216 -7.85 -10.55 5.25
N SER A 217 -6.87 -9.70 5.53
CA SER A 217 -5.46 -10.12 5.69
C SER A 217 -5.20 -11.08 6.85
N MET A 218 -5.95 -10.96 7.95
CA MET A 218 -5.71 -11.72 9.18
C MET A 218 -6.59 -12.94 9.31
N ASP A 219 -7.81 -12.88 8.78
CA ASP A 219 -8.81 -13.94 8.90
C ASP A 219 -8.90 -14.82 7.65
N ALA A 220 -8.43 -14.29 6.51
CA ALA A 220 -8.46 -14.92 5.18
C ALA A 220 -9.87 -15.26 4.69
N ASP A 221 -10.90 -14.65 5.28
CA ASP A 221 -12.27 -14.76 4.81
C ASP A 221 -12.56 -13.76 3.68
N ILE A 222 -13.60 -14.02 2.93
CA ILE A 222 -13.99 -13.24 1.76
C ILE A 222 -15.30 -12.51 2.05
N ALA A 223 -15.30 -11.20 1.79
CA ALA A 223 -16.49 -10.37 1.97
C ALA A 223 -17.69 -10.85 1.13
N PRO A 224 -18.91 -10.62 1.59
CA PRO A 224 -20.14 -10.82 0.82
C PRO A 224 -20.31 -9.69 -0.21
N ILE A 225 -19.41 -9.62 -1.21
CA ILE A 225 -19.26 -8.49 -2.14
C ILE A 225 -20.57 -8.19 -2.86
N LYS A 226 -21.25 -9.23 -3.36
CA LYS A 226 -22.51 -9.05 -4.10
C LYS A 226 -23.57 -8.37 -3.25
N GLU A 227 -23.75 -8.84 -2.05
CA GLU A 227 -24.76 -8.33 -1.10
C GLU A 227 -24.40 -6.89 -0.65
N ILE A 228 -23.11 -6.58 -0.47
CA ILE A 228 -22.65 -5.21 -0.20
C ILE A 228 -22.99 -4.31 -1.38
N CYS A 229 -22.76 -4.74 -2.63
CA CYS A 229 -23.14 -4.00 -3.81
C CYS A 229 -24.67 -3.82 -3.90
N ASP A 230 -25.47 -4.84 -3.55
CA ASP A 230 -26.93 -4.72 -3.53
C ASP A 230 -27.41 -3.67 -2.50
N LEU A 231 -26.74 -3.58 -1.35
CA LEU A 231 -27.00 -2.52 -0.37
C LEU A 231 -26.50 -1.14 -0.87
N ALA A 232 -25.36 -1.08 -1.53
CA ALA A 232 -24.84 0.15 -2.11
C ALA A 232 -25.83 0.73 -3.14
N ASP A 233 -26.33 -0.08 -4.05
CA ASP A 233 -27.36 0.32 -5.03
C ASP A 233 -28.65 0.80 -4.32
N LYS A 234 -29.12 0.05 -3.33
CA LYS A 234 -30.34 0.36 -2.59
C LYS A 234 -30.29 1.67 -1.83
N TYR A 235 -29.12 2.01 -1.27
CA TYR A 235 -28.93 3.18 -0.42
C TYR A 235 -28.14 4.32 -1.10
N ASN A 236 -27.93 4.24 -2.42
CA ASN A 236 -27.17 5.21 -3.20
C ASN A 236 -25.79 5.52 -2.58
N ALA A 237 -24.99 4.48 -2.40
CA ALA A 237 -23.65 4.56 -1.84
C ALA A 237 -22.60 4.13 -2.87
N LEU A 238 -21.44 4.80 -2.89
CA LEU A 238 -20.27 4.34 -3.62
C LEU A 238 -19.64 3.14 -2.91
N THR A 239 -18.98 2.28 -3.68
CA THR A 239 -18.22 1.13 -3.19
C THR A 239 -16.73 1.36 -3.33
N TYR A 240 -15.97 1.11 -2.28
CA TYR A 240 -14.51 1.09 -2.24
C TYR A 240 -14.05 -0.27 -1.75
N ILE A 241 -13.39 -1.03 -2.61
CA ILE A 241 -12.87 -2.34 -2.26
C ILE A 241 -11.33 -2.36 -2.29
N ASP A 242 -10.75 -2.96 -1.25
CA ASP A 242 -9.33 -3.30 -1.19
C ASP A 242 -9.14 -4.75 -1.64
N GLU A 243 -8.52 -4.94 -2.81
CA GLU A 243 -8.21 -6.24 -3.41
C GLU A 243 -6.75 -6.67 -3.19
N VAL A 244 -6.03 -6.02 -2.28
CA VAL A 244 -4.59 -6.19 -2.05
C VAL A 244 -4.17 -7.64 -1.82
N HIS A 245 -5.04 -8.44 -1.18
CA HIS A 245 -4.81 -9.87 -0.91
C HIS A 245 -5.37 -10.80 -2.00
N ALA A 246 -5.93 -10.26 -3.07
CA ALA A 246 -6.60 -11.04 -4.10
C ALA A 246 -6.05 -10.82 -5.51
N VAL A 247 -5.62 -9.58 -5.84
CA VAL A 247 -5.02 -9.28 -7.16
C VAL A 247 -3.80 -10.15 -7.44
N GLY A 248 -3.71 -10.66 -8.66
CA GLY A 248 -2.69 -11.60 -9.10
C GLY A 248 -2.98 -13.07 -8.72
N MET A 249 -4.00 -13.34 -7.91
CA MET A 249 -4.30 -14.70 -7.41
C MET A 249 -5.71 -15.17 -7.72
N TYR A 250 -6.70 -14.28 -7.71
CA TYR A 250 -8.12 -14.58 -7.99
C TYR A 250 -8.53 -13.98 -9.33
N GLY A 251 -9.46 -14.66 -10.01
CA GLY A 251 -9.95 -14.29 -11.33
C GLY A 251 -9.07 -14.82 -12.47
N ALA A 252 -9.65 -14.94 -13.65
CA ALA A 252 -8.99 -15.52 -14.83
C ALA A 252 -7.81 -14.66 -15.34
N GLN A 253 -7.85 -13.35 -15.08
CA GLN A 253 -6.80 -12.41 -15.45
C GLN A 253 -5.97 -11.96 -14.21
N GLY A 254 -6.36 -12.41 -13.01
CA GLY A 254 -5.75 -11.96 -11.76
C GLY A 254 -6.29 -10.61 -11.26
N GLY A 255 -7.48 -10.22 -11.67
CA GLY A 255 -8.12 -8.95 -11.27
C GLY A 255 -8.73 -8.96 -9.87
N GLY A 256 -8.63 -10.08 -9.14
CA GLY A 256 -9.14 -10.21 -7.78
C GLY A 256 -10.46 -10.97 -7.67
N VAL A 257 -11.03 -10.98 -6.48
CA VAL A 257 -12.30 -11.68 -6.19
C VAL A 257 -13.48 -11.04 -6.95
N THR A 258 -13.43 -9.74 -7.18
CA THR A 258 -14.45 -9.05 -7.98
C THR A 258 -14.47 -9.54 -9.42
N GLU A 259 -13.31 -9.81 -10.02
CA GLU A 259 -13.24 -10.45 -11.35
C GLU A 259 -13.76 -11.88 -11.28
N GLU A 260 -13.28 -12.70 -10.35
CA GLU A 260 -13.68 -14.11 -10.21
C GLU A 260 -15.19 -14.27 -10.10
N ARG A 261 -15.86 -13.35 -9.42
CA ARG A 261 -17.30 -13.36 -9.20
C ARG A 261 -18.11 -12.58 -10.22
N GLY A 262 -17.46 -11.96 -11.22
CA GLY A 262 -18.12 -11.15 -12.25
C GLY A 262 -18.77 -9.88 -11.69
N LEU A 263 -18.19 -9.29 -10.65
CA LEU A 263 -18.74 -8.13 -9.93
C LEU A 263 -17.93 -6.84 -10.15
N THR A 264 -16.90 -6.87 -10.99
CA THR A 264 -16.00 -5.73 -11.23
C THR A 264 -16.74 -4.46 -11.62
N ASP A 265 -17.77 -4.59 -12.46
CA ASP A 265 -18.56 -3.44 -12.95
C ASP A 265 -19.45 -2.82 -11.85
N ARG A 266 -19.66 -3.53 -10.74
CA ARG A 266 -20.47 -3.05 -9.61
C ARG A 266 -19.67 -2.33 -8.53
N ILE A 267 -18.36 -2.31 -8.67
CA ILE A 267 -17.46 -1.61 -7.74
C ILE A 267 -17.03 -0.29 -8.36
N ASP A 268 -17.16 0.81 -7.63
CA ASP A 268 -16.78 2.12 -8.13
C ASP A 268 -15.27 2.35 -8.07
N ILE A 269 -14.62 1.96 -6.96
CA ILE A 269 -13.19 2.17 -6.74
C ILE A 269 -12.56 0.87 -6.27
N ILE A 270 -11.60 0.36 -7.04
CA ILE A 270 -10.80 -0.82 -6.71
C ILE A 270 -9.40 -0.37 -6.32
N GLN A 271 -8.94 -0.78 -5.16
CA GLN A 271 -7.57 -0.57 -4.72
C GLN A 271 -6.80 -1.89 -4.77
N GLY A 272 -5.54 -1.83 -5.21
CA GLY A 272 -4.65 -2.98 -5.26
C GLY A 272 -3.20 -2.63 -4.92
N THR A 273 -2.35 -3.65 -4.87
CA THR A 273 -0.93 -3.49 -4.58
C THR A 273 -0.05 -4.25 -5.57
N LEU A 274 1.12 -3.72 -5.84
CA LEU A 274 2.18 -4.40 -6.60
C LEU A 274 3.15 -5.15 -5.66
N ALA A 275 2.97 -5.03 -4.33
CA ALA A 275 3.94 -5.48 -3.33
C ALA A 275 3.68 -6.90 -2.77
N LYS A 276 2.67 -7.59 -3.28
CA LYS A 276 2.33 -8.95 -2.84
C LYS A 276 2.44 -9.94 -4.00
N ALA A 277 1.35 -10.37 -4.61
CA ALA A 277 1.39 -11.35 -5.68
C ALA A 277 2.30 -10.93 -6.86
N TYR A 278 2.35 -9.65 -7.19
CA TYR A 278 3.23 -9.13 -8.24
C TYR A 278 4.71 -9.03 -7.86
N GLY A 279 5.08 -9.18 -6.58
CA GLY A 279 6.47 -9.25 -6.12
C GLY A 279 7.29 -7.96 -6.24
N MET A 280 6.65 -6.81 -6.50
CA MET A 280 7.31 -5.51 -6.68
C MET A 280 7.00 -4.56 -5.52
N ILE A 281 7.05 -3.27 -5.72
CA ILE A 281 6.61 -2.23 -4.78
C ILE A 281 5.70 -1.25 -5.49
N GLY A 282 4.67 -0.79 -4.79
CA GLY A 282 3.69 0.15 -5.30
C GLY A 282 2.29 -0.21 -4.84
N GLY A 283 1.36 0.70 -5.07
CA GLY A 283 -0.06 0.49 -4.94
C GLY A 283 -0.78 1.26 -6.03
N TYR A 284 -2.04 1.00 -6.20
CA TYR A 284 -2.85 1.69 -7.20
C TYR A 284 -4.31 1.76 -6.82
N VAL A 285 -5.03 2.64 -7.48
CA VAL A 285 -6.48 2.66 -7.52
C VAL A 285 -6.95 2.65 -8.97
N ALA A 286 -8.05 1.96 -9.25
CA ALA A 286 -8.68 1.90 -10.56
C ALA A 286 -10.17 2.25 -10.42
N ALA A 287 -10.68 3.14 -11.27
CA ALA A 287 -12.05 3.64 -11.22
C ALA A 287 -12.43 4.31 -12.55
N ASP A 288 -13.63 4.92 -12.59
CA ASP A 288 -14.02 5.88 -13.61
C ASP A 288 -12.99 7.01 -13.74
N SER A 289 -12.78 7.50 -14.95
CA SER A 289 -11.75 8.49 -15.28
C SER A 289 -11.90 9.79 -14.49
N ILE A 290 -13.12 10.24 -14.20
CA ILE A 290 -13.37 11.46 -13.43
C ILE A 290 -13.02 11.29 -11.95
N ILE A 291 -13.24 10.09 -11.39
CA ILE A 291 -12.84 9.73 -10.02
C ILE A 291 -11.32 9.75 -9.90
N ILE A 292 -10.63 9.10 -10.85
CA ILE A 292 -9.16 9.09 -10.88
C ILE A 292 -8.59 10.49 -11.05
N ASP A 293 -9.17 11.32 -11.91
CA ASP A 293 -8.72 12.70 -12.10
C ASP A 293 -8.91 13.56 -10.84
N ALA A 294 -10.01 13.39 -10.13
CA ALA A 294 -10.24 14.06 -8.86
C ALA A 294 -9.24 13.63 -7.78
N ILE A 295 -8.98 12.32 -7.64
CA ILE A 295 -7.99 11.80 -6.69
C ILE A 295 -6.59 12.35 -7.04
N ARG A 296 -6.18 12.23 -8.30
CA ARG A 296 -4.89 12.71 -8.80
C ARG A 296 -4.67 14.20 -8.53
N SER A 297 -5.73 15.00 -8.65
CA SER A 297 -5.67 16.45 -8.53
C SER A 297 -5.75 16.95 -7.08
N MET A 298 -6.31 16.15 -6.15
CA MET A 298 -6.63 16.62 -4.80
C MET A 298 -5.94 15.83 -3.69
N ALA A 299 -5.48 14.61 -3.95
CA ALA A 299 -4.86 13.76 -2.93
C ALA A 299 -3.41 14.19 -2.66
N SER A 300 -3.17 14.84 -1.52
CA SER A 300 -1.83 15.31 -1.14
C SER A 300 -0.79 14.20 -1.03
N GLY A 301 -1.19 12.99 -0.64
CA GLY A 301 -0.33 11.80 -0.58
C GLY A 301 0.14 11.32 -1.97
N PHE A 302 -0.52 11.73 -3.04
CA PHE A 302 -0.08 11.54 -4.42
C PHE A 302 0.72 12.74 -4.92
N ILE A 303 0.17 13.95 -4.78
CA ILE A 303 0.73 15.19 -5.36
C ILE A 303 2.15 15.47 -4.85
N PHE A 304 2.38 15.31 -3.54
CA PHE A 304 3.62 15.71 -2.88
C PHE A 304 4.57 14.54 -2.56
N THR A 305 4.27 13.34 -3.07
CA THR A 305 5.12 12.16 -2.89
C THR A 305 5.92 11.88 -4.14
N THR A 306 7.23 11.65 -3.99
CA THR A 306 8.08 11.16 -5.09
C THR A 306 7.50 9.88 -5.68
N SER A 307 7.44 9.78 -7.01
CA SER A 307 6.89 8.59 -7.68
C SER A 307 7.78 7.35 -7.50
N ILE A 308 7.23 6.18 -7.75
CA ILE A 308 8.05 4.96 -7.84
C ILE A 308 9.07 5.10 -8.99
N PRO A 309 10.24 4.45 -8.91
CA PRO A 309 11.21 4.46 -10.00
C PRO A 309 10.64 3.88 -11.31
N PRO A 310 11.06 4.37 -12.49
CA PRO A 310 10.66 3.80 -13.77
C PRO A 310 10.92 2.30 -13.89
N SER A 311 12.03 1.84 -13.31
CA SER A 311 12.40 0.41 -13.27
C SER A 311 11.40 -0.44 -12.48
N THR A 312 10.84 0.11 -11.40
CA THR A 312 9.78 -0.56 -10.63
C THR A 312 8.49 -0.65 -11.43
N ALA A 313 8.14 0.41 -12.16
CA ALA A 313 6.95 0.40 -13.00
C ALA A 313 7.09 -0.52 -14.23
N ALA A 314 8.32 -0.79 -14.67
CA ALA A 314 8.63 -1.68 -15.79
C ALA A 314 8.57 -3.16 -15.41
N GLY A 315 8.95 -3.51 -14.17
CA GLY A 315 8.91 -4.89 -13.66
C GLY A 315 7.52 -5.34 -13.36
#